data_d750efcbf471ee30775d00b1f55d283e
#
_entry.id   d750efcbf471ee30775d00b1f55d283e
#
_cell.length_a   1.000
_cell.length_b   1.000
_cell.length_c   1.000
_cell.angle_alpha   90.00
_cell.angle_beta   90.00
_cell.angle_gamma   90.00
#
_symmetry.space_group_name_H-M   'P 1'
#
loop_
_entity.id
_entity.type
_entity.pdbx_description
1 polymer ?
#
loop_
_entity_poly.entity_id
_entity_poly.type
_entity_poly.pdbx_seq_one_letter_code
_entity_poly.pdbx_strand_id
1 'polypeptide(L)'
;MSKIYETVIGLEVHVELATKTKIFCGCSTAFGGAPNTHTCPVCTGMPGSLPVLNRQVVEYAMAVGIATNCSITQYCKFDRKNYFYPDNPQNYQISQLYLPICRNGGVEIETAAGKKIIGIHEIHMEEDAGKLVHDEWEDVSIVDYNRSGVPLIEIVSEPDMRSAEEVIAYLEKLRMIIQYLGASDCKLNEGSMRADVNLSVREAGAKKFGTRTEMKNLNSFKAIARAIEGERARQIELLEAGKKIVQETRRWDDNKESSHAMRSKEDAQDYRYFPEPDLVPIMISDEWIAKVKANQPELRTEKLERYQKEFDLPKYDAEIITGHKKFADLFEAATELCGKPKKVSNWIMVETMRLLKENNMDPEDIRFSPVNLAKLINLADSGSITNTVAKEVFELIFKDDIDPEKYVEEKGLKTVNDEGALRETVQKILAENPQSVEDYHNGKEKAIGFLVGQTMKAMKGKANPALVNQILKELL
;
A
#
# COMPACT_ATOMS: atom_id res chain seq x y z
N MET A 1 32.92 -20.38 -25.13
CA MET A 1 31.49 -20.18 -24.91
C MET A 1 31.35 -19.23 -23.71
N SER A 2 30.60 -18.15 -23.82
CA SER A 2 30.31 -17.31 -22.67
C SER A 2 29.54 -18.13 -21.63
N LYS A 3 29.97 -18.07 -20.38
CA LYS A 3 29.27 -18.75 -19.28
C LYS A 3 27.88 -18.10 -19.09
N ILE A 4 26.87 -18.94 -18.87
CA ILE A 4 25.52 -18.47 -18.51
C ILE A 4 25.42 -18.48 -16.98
N TYR A 5 25.02 -17.38 -16.41
CA TYR A 5 24.88 -17.20 -14.97
C TYR A 5 23.42 -17.14 -14.54
N GLU A 6 23.13 -17.78 -13.42
CA GLU A 6 21.84 -17.73 -12.72
C GLU A 6 21.99 -16.92 -11.43
N THR A 7 21.07 -15.99 -11.21
CA THR A 7 20.96 -15.23 -9.96
C THR A 7 20.08 -16.01 -8.99
N VAL A 8 20.45 -16.03 -7.71
CA VAL A 8 19.69 -16.64 -6.62
C VAL A 8 19.45 -15.58 -5.57
N ILE A 9 18.19 -15.31 -5.27
CA ILE A 9 17.79 -14.21 -4.37
C ILE A 9 16.84 -14.72 -3.30
N GLY A 10 17.12 -14.35 -2.06
CA GLY A 10 16.24 -14.42 -0.90
C GLY A 10 16.07 -13.06 -0.27
N LEU A 11 14.98 -12.85 0.45
CA LEU A 11 14.65 -11.59 1.10
C LEU A 11 14.43 -11.78 2.59
N GLU A 12 14.82 -10.77 3.34
CA GLU A 12 14.39 -10.51 4.71
C GLU A 12 13.51 -9.26 4.69
N VAL A 13 12.22 -9.42 4.99
CA VAL A 13 11.24 -8.33 4.92
C VAL A 13 10.74 -8.00 6.31
N HIS A 14 11.10 -6.80 6.80
CA HIS A 14 10.66 -6.30 8.09
C HIS A 14 9.41 -5.45 7.91
N VAL A 15 8.40 -5.67 8.76
CA VAL A 15 7.13 -4.94 8.71
C VAL A 15 6.74 -4.48 10.10
N GLU A 16 6.61 -3.17 10.29
CA GLU A 16 6.05 -2.58 11.51
C GLU A 16 4.55 -2.87 11.57
N LEU A 17 4.08 -3.40 12.71
CA LEU A 17 2.68 -3.77 12.89
C LEU A 17 1.85 -2.58 13.39
N ALA A 18 0.67 -2.42 12.83
CA ALA A 18 -0.28 -1.34 13.13
C ALA A 18 -1.00 -1.51 14.48
N THR A 19 -0.26 -1.78 15.54
CA THR A 19 -0.79 -1.82 16.91
C THR A 19 -0.83 -0.42 17.51
N LYS A 20 -1.70 -0.19 18.48
CA LYS A 20 -1.77 1.10 19.18
C LYS A 20 -0.63 1.30 20.18
N THR A 21 -0.08 0.20 20.68
CA THR A 21 0.98 0.18 21.66
C THR A 21 2.14 -0.69 21.22
N LYS A 22 3.31 -0.43 21.75
CA LYS A 22 4.54 -1.17 21.50
C LYS A 22 4.40 -2.65 21.87
N ILE A 23 5.37 -3.47 21.43
CA ILE A 23 5.32 -4.93 21.61
C ILE A 23 5.37 -5.34 23.08
N PHE A 24 6.14 -4.65 23.92
CA PHE A 24 6.37 -5.03 25.32
C PHE A 24 5.97 -3.98 26.34
N CYS A 25 5.34 -2.86 25.94
CA CYS A 25 4.87 -1.82 26.84
C CYS A 25 3.64 -1.06 26.29
N GLY A 26 3.09 -0.15 27.08
CA GLY A 26 1.91 0.65 26.72
C GLY A 26 2.20 1.94 25.96
N CYS A 27 3.45 2.23 25.56
CA CYS A 27 3.77 3.44 24.80
C CYS A 27 3.17 3.40 23.40
N SER A 28 2.85 4.59 22.87
CA SER A 28 2.29 4.76 21.54
C SER A 28 3.27 4.34 20.44
N THR A 29 2.73 3.75 19.37
CA THR A 29 3.45 3.45 18.12
C THR A 29 3.24 4.53 17.05
N ALA A 30 2.52 5.62 17.36
CA ALA A 30 2.21 6.65 16.38
C ALA A 30 3.48 7.29 15.81
N PHE A 31 3.54 7.39 14.48
CA PHE A 31 4.62 8.02 13.74
C PHE A 31 4.58 9.55 13.88
N GLY A 32 5.75 10.22 13.84
CA GLY A 32 5.86 11.69 13.77
C GLY A 32 5.72 12.43 15.11
N GLY A 33 5.74 11.73 16.25
CA GLY A 33 5.83 12.37 17.56
C GLY A 33 7.16 13.10 17.78
N ALA A 34 7.17 14.12 18.67
CA ALA A 34 8.43 14.76 19.08
C ALA A 34 9.42 13.71 19.64
N PRO A 35 10.73 13.84 19.40
CA PRO A 35 11.72 12.85 19.81
C PRO A 35 11.62 12.49 21.30
N ASN A 36 11.69 11.20 21.60
CA ASN A 36 11.67 10.64 22.95
C ASN A 36 10.41 10.94 23.78
N THR A 37 9.27 11.20 23.11
CA THR A 37 7.98 11.44 23.83
C THR A 37 7.12 10.17 23.96
N HIS A 38 7.37 9.15 23.14
CA HIS A 38 6.68 7.85 23.18
C HIS A 38 7.56 6.80 23.86
N THR A 39 8.07 7.09 25.06
CA THR A 39 9.02 6.24 25.79
C THR A 39 8.60 5.98 27.22
N CYS A 40 9.05 4.86 27.79
CA CYS A 40 8.89 4.51 29.19
C CYS A 40 10.10 3.66 29.66
N PRO A 41 10.25 3.36 30.95
CA PRO A 41 11.34 2.54 31.44
C PRO A 41 11.53 1.20 30.76
N VAL A 42 10.46 0.57 30.25
CA VAL A 42 10.56 -0.71 29.52
C VAL A 42 11.24 -0.53 28.16
N CYS A 43 10.69 0.32 27.28
CA CYS A 43 11.25 0.47 25.93
C CYS A 43 12.56 1.29 25.88
N THR A 44 13.00 1.87 26.98
CA THR A 44 14.33 2.46 27.16
C THR A 44 15.31 1.58 27.92
N GLY A 45 14.93 0.32 28.23
CA GLY A 45 15.81 -0.65 28.86
C GLY A 45 16.29 -0.29 30.26
N MET A 46 15.48 0.42 31.04
CA MET A 46 15.85 0.82 32.40
C MET A 46 15.93 -0.39 33.32
N PRO A 47 16.94 -0.44 34.21
CA PRO A 47 17.09 -1.55 35.16
C PRO A 47 15.84 -1.81 35.99
N GLY A 48 15.42 -3.08 36.09
CA GLY A 48 14.26 -3.51 36.86
C GLY A 48 12.93 -3.41 36.13
N SER A 49 12.88 -2.90 34.90
CA SER A 49 11.68 -2.95 34.05
C SER A 49 11.52 -4.33 33.40
N LEU A 50 10.29 -4.79 33.27
CA LEU A 50 9.96 -6.09 32.68
C LEU A 50 9.05 -5.93 31.45
N PRO A 51 9.29 -6.70 30.36
CA PRO A 51 8.45 -6.70 29.19
C PRO A 51 7.09 -7.37 29.45
N VAL A 52 6.04 -6.87 28.78
CA VAL A 52 4.70 -7.51 28.76
C VAL A 52 4.22 -7.60 27.32
N LEU A 53 4.07 -8.80 26.81
CA LEU A 53 3.75 -9.05 25.40
C LEU A 53 2.36 -8.51 25.00
N ASN A 54 2.32 -7.72 23.95
CA ASN A 54 1.10 -7.25 23.33
C ASN A 54 0.43 -8.38 22.52
N ARG A 55 -0.75 -8.80 22.94
CA ARG A 55 -1.54 -9.86 22.29
C ARG A 55 -1.83 -9.58 20.81
N GLN A 56 -2.09 -8.33 20.45
CA GLN A 56 -2.42 -7.96 19.07
C GLN A 56 -1.26 -8.23 18.10
N VAL A 57 -0.02 -8.14 18.58
CA VAL A 57 1.18 -8.48 17.79
C VAL A 57 1.16 -9.96 17.41
N VAL A 58 0.83 -10.84 18.35
CA VAL A 58 0.70 -12.30 18.10
C VAL A 58 -0.42 -12.56 17.09
N GLU A 59 -1.56 -11.91 17.25
CA GLU A 59 -2.71 -12.07 16.36
C GLU A 59 -2.42 -11.58 14.94
N TYR A 60 -1.72 -10.46 14.77
CA TYR A 60 -1.28 -9.99 13.45
C TYR A 60 -0.22 -10.91 12.82
N ALA A 61 0.77 -11.36 13.58
CA ALA A 61 1.76 -12.31 13.07
C ALA A 61 1.12 -13.62 12.60
N MET A 62 0.18 -14.17 13.37
CA MET A 62 -0.61 -15.35 12.96
C MET A 62 -1.46 -15.05 11.71
N ALA A 63 -2.11 -13.89 11.64
CA ALA A 63 -2.93 -13.52 10.49
C ALA A 63 -2.10 -13.46 9.20
N VAL A 64 -0.91 -12.86 9.25
CA VAL A 64 0.02 -12.85 8.11
C VAL A 64 0.48 -14.27 7.77
N GLY A 65 0.84 -15.08 8.78
CA GLY A 65 1.23 -16.47 8.58
C GLY A 65 0.13 -17.31 7.91
N ILE A 66 -1.11 -17.20 8.36
CA ILE A 66 -2.26 -17.90 7.77
C ILE A 66 -2.48 -17.47 6.32
N ALA A 67 -2.45 -16.16 6.04
CA ALA A 67 -2.66 -15.62 4.70
C ALA A 67 -1.53 -15.95 3.71
N THR A 68 -0.35 -16.30 4.23
CA THR A 68 0.81 -16.75 3.44
C THR A 68 1.05 -18.25 3.53
N ASN A 69 0.03 -19.02 3.95
CA ASN A 69 0.05 -20.48 4.02
C ASN A 69 1.15 -21.07 4.94
N CYS A 70 1.58 -20.34 5.95
CA CYS A 70 2.53 -20.83 6.93
C CYS A 70 1.87 -21.78 7.95
N SER A 71 2.66 -22.69 8.48
CA SER A 71 2.32 -23.44 9.69
C SER A 71 2.55 -22.57 10.92
N ILE A 72 1.56 -22.50 11.83
CA ILE A 72 1.67 -21.76 13.08
C ILE A 72 2.35 -22.64 14.13
N THR A 73 3.40 -22.11 14.78
CA THR A 73 4.11 -22.78 15.88
C THR A 73 3.29 -22.62 17.16
N GLN A 74 2.67 -23.71 17.63
CA GLN A 74 1.78 -23.66 18.81
C GLN A 74 2.50 -23.42 20.13
N TYR A 75 3.79 -23.76 20.20
CA TYR A 75 4.68 -23.44 21.31
C TYR A 75 5.83 -22.60 20.78
N CYS A 76 5.75 -21.30 20.92
CA CYS A 76 6.82 -20.38 20.51
C CYS A 76 7.32 -19.54 21.70
N LYS A 77 8.53 -19.01 21.56
CA LYS A 77 9.15 -18.19 22.59
C LYS A 77 10.04 -17.13 21.99
N PHE A 78 10.37 -16.16 22.80
CA PHE A 78 11.35 -15.14 22.46
C PHE A 78 12.76 -15.55 22.89
N ASP A 79 13.73 -15.00 22.17
CA ASP A 79 15.15 -15.13 22.44
C ASP A 79 15.78 -13.73 22.49
N ARG A 80 16.91 -13.57 23.19
CA ARG A 80 17.72 -12.35 23.18
C ARG A 80 18.78 -12.43 22.12
N LYS A 81 18.78 -11.46 21.19
CA LYS A 81 19.82 -11.20 20.20
C LYS A 81 20.74 -10.11 20.75
N ASN A 82 21.91 -10.50 21.25
CA ASN A 82 22.78 -9.56 21.98
C ASN A 82 23.71 -8.80 21.03
N TYR A 83 23.60 -7.48 21.03
CA TYR A 83 24.54 -6.58 20.35
C TYR A 83 24.48 -5.18 20.97
N PHE A 84 25.62 -4.47 20.91
CA PHE A 84 25.74 -3.13 21.46
C PHE A 84 25.65 -2.10 20.34
N TYR A 85 24.62 -1.27 20.40
CA TYR A 85 24.46 -0.14 19.50
C TYR A 85 23.62 0.95 20.18
N PRO A 86 23.87 2.26 19.91
CA PRO A 86 23.19 3.33 20.64
C PRO A 86 21.66 3.33 20.54
N ASP A 87 21.11 2.81 19.44
CA ASP A 87 19.65 2.68 19.23
C ASP A 87 19.03 1.45 19.88
N ASN A 88 19.86 0.58 20.45
CA ASN A 88 19.44 -0.63 21.17
C ASN A 88 19.65 -0.44 22.68
N PRO A 89 18.68 0.19 23.41
CA PRO A 89 18.93 0.72 24.76
C PRO A 89 19.25 -0.34 25.81
N GLN A 90 18.76 -1.56 25.64
CA GLN A 90 19.02 -2.68 26.57
C GLN A 90 20.23 -3.53 26.16
N ASN A 91 20.92 -3.18 25.06
CA ASN A 91 22.05 -3.92 24.49
C ASN A 91 21.70 -5.34 23.99
N TYR A 92 20.44 -5.65 23.86
CA TYR A 92 19.92 -6.82 23.17
C TYR A 92 18.57 -6.47 22.54
N GLN A 93 18.22 -7.19 21.49
CA GLN A 93 16.90 -7.14 20.86
C GLN A 93 16.14 -8.40 21.24
N ILE A 94 14.88 -8.24 21.66
CA ILE A 94 13.99 -9.39 21.88
C ILE A 94 13.42 -9.77 20.51
N SER A 95 13.72 -11.01 20.09
CA SER A 95 13.36 -11.58 18.79
C SER A 95 13.03 -13.06 18.95
N GLN A 96 12.91 -13.82 17.85
CA GLN A 96 12.67 -15.26 17.88
C GLN A 96 13.65 -15.96 16.93
N LEU A 97 14.55 -16.82 17.42
CA LEU A 97 15.45 -17.58 16.58
C LEU A 97 15.03 -19.06 16.49
N TYR A 98 14.88 -19.70 17.64
CA TYR A 98 14.71 -21.15 17.67
C TYR A 98 13.27 -21.62 17.43
N LEU A 99 12.30 -20.86 17.87
CA LEU A 99 10.88 -21.20 17.77
C LEU A 99 10.06 -19.98 17.27
N PRO A 100 10.25 -19.57 16.00
CA PRO A 100 9.48 -18.49 15.39
C PRO A 100 8.00 -18.85 15.30
N ILE A 101 7.15 -17.83 15.27
CA ILE A 101 5.70 -18.02 15.31
C ILE A 101 5.14 -18.72 14.06
N CYS A 102 5.75 -18.52 12.88
CA CYS A 102 5.31 -19.16 11.64
C CYS A 102 6.48 -19.79 10.88
N ARG A 103 6.19 -20.88 10.13
CA ARG A 103 7.18 -21.58 9.30
C ARG A 103 6.55 -22.14 8.03
N ASN A 104 7.42 -22.38 7.04
CA ASN A 104 7.11 -23.18 5.84
C ASN A 104 5.87 -22.67 5.07
N GLY A 105 5.83 -21.37 4.79
CA GLY A 105 4.77 -20.76 3.99
C GLY A 105 5.11 -20.59 2.51
N GLY A 106 4.29 -19.85 1.81
CA GLY A 106 4.53 -19.52 0.41
C GLY A 106 3.53 -18.49 -0.14
N VAL A 107 4.04 -17.71 -1.08
CA VAL A 107 3.27 -16.67 -1.80
C VAL A 107 3.36 -16.94 -3.30
N GLU A 108 2.21 -17.11 -3.95
CA GLU A 108 2.15 -17.20 -5.40
C GLU A 108 2.31 -15.81 -6.02
N ILE A 109 3.32 -15.68 -6.88
CA ILE A 109 3.56 -14.50 -7.72
C ILE A 109 3.23 -14.80 -9.17
N GLU A 110 2.97 -13.76 -9.96
CA GLU A 110 2.76 -13.83 -11.38
C GLU A 110 3.66 -12.80 -12.08
N THR A 111 4.45 -13.26 -13.07
CA THR A 111 5.36 -12.44 -13.87
C THR A 111 5.14 -12.73 -15.34
N ALA A 112 5.86 -12.05 -16.24
CA ALA A 112 5.84 -12.37 -17.66
C ALA A 112 6.26 -13.83 -17.96
N ALA A 113 7.05 -14.46 -17.08
CA ALA A 113 7.46 -15.86 -17.19
C ALA A 113 6.39 -16.85 -16.69
N GLY A 114 5.29 -16.38 -16.11
CA GLY A 114 4.19 -17.20 -15.57
C GLY A 114 4.09 -17.15 -14.05
N LYS A 115 3.33 -18.10 -13.49
CA LYS A 115 3.09 -18.22 -12.05
C LYS A 115 4.18 -19.03 -11.36
N LYS A 116 4.54 -18.59 -10.15
CA LYS A 116 5.55 -19.24 -9.32
C LYS A 116 5.22 -19.05 -7.84
N ILE A 117 5.45 -20.07 -7.03
CA ILE A 117 5.38 -19.96 -5.57
C ILE A 117 6.77 -19.63 -5.05
N ILE A 118 6.87 -18.56 -4.27
CA ILE A 118 8.06 -18.20 -3.49
C ILE A 118 7.84 -18.69 -2.07
N GLY A 119 8.72 -19.56 -1.59
CA GLY A 119 8.65 -20.10 -0.24
C GLY A 119 8.93 -19.04 0.83
N ILE A 120 8.26 -19.15 1.96
CA ILE A 120 8.58 -18.43 3.19
C ILE A 120 9.20 -19.46 4.15
N HIS A 121 10.45 -19.20 4.52
CA HIS A 121 11.16 -20.04 5.49
C HIS A 121 10.54 -19.91 6.87
N GLU A 122 10.41 -18.67 7.35
CA GLU A 122 9.80 -18.36 8.63
C GLU A 122 9.27 -16.92 8.70
N ILE A 123 8.40 -16.69 9.68
CA ILE A 123 8.02 -15.35 10.15
C ILE A 123 8.25 -15.34 11.65
N HIS A 124 8.98 -14.36 12.15
CA HIS A 124 9.18 -14.18 13.57
C HIS A 124 8.83 -12.77 14.04
N MET A 125 8.49 -12.67 15.31
CA MET A 125 8.17 -11.41 15.96
C MET A 125 9.44 -10.85 16.61
N GLU A 126 9.60 -9.53 16.54
CA GLU A 126 10.68 -8.82 17.18
C GLU A 126 10.31 -7.36 17.52
N GLU A 127 11.15 -6.69 18.28
CA GLU A 127 11.05 -5.26 18.53
C GLU A 127 11.94 -4.45 17.59
N ASP A 128 11.48 -3.26 17.16
CA ASP A 128 12.33 -2.34 16.38
C ASP A 128 13.30 -1.61 17.31
N ALA A 129 14.44 -1.21 16.76
CA ALA A 129 15.44 -0.38 17.44
C ALA A 129 15.01 1.11 17.39
N GLY A 130 15.65 1.96 18.18
CA GLY A 130 15.54 3.41 18.10
C GLY A 130 16.03 3.96 16.76
N LYS A 131 15.98 5.26 16.62
CA LYS A 131 16.47 5.97 15.43
C LYS A 131 17.72 6.77 15.79
N LEU A 132 18.78 6.61 14.99
CA LEU A 132 19.98 7.46 15.07
C LEU A 132 19.88 8.57 14.03
N VAL A 133 20.16 9.79 14.47
CA VAL A 133 20.32 10.96 13.62
C VAL A 133 21.75 11.45 13.82
N HIS A 134 22.57 11.30 12.78
CA HIS A 134 23.93 11.83 12.76
C HIS A 134 23.89 13.30 12.42
N ASP A 135 24.55 14.12 13.24
CA ASP A 135 24.73 15.54 12.92
C ASP A 135 25.85 15.68 11.87
N GLU A 136 25.61 16.53 10.86
CA GLU A 136 26.60 16.76 9.80
C GLU A 136 27.69 17.76 10.21
N TRP A 137 27.46 18.55 11.26
CA TRP A 137 28.31 19.63 11.70
C TRP A 137 29.08 19.32 12.98
N GLU A 138 28.52 18.49 13.83
CA GLU A 138 29.13 18.06 15.09
C GLU A 138 29.34 16.53 15.06
N ASP A 139 30.45 16.04 15.62
CA ASP A 139 30.74 14.61 15.73
C ASP A 139 29.89 13.96 16.85
N VAL A 140 28.56 14.07 16.69
CA VAL A 140 27.57 13.55 17.63
C VAL A 140 26.47 12.78 16.90
N SER A 141 25.87 11.85 17.61
CA SER A 141 24.68 11.12 17.17
C SER A 141 23.56 11.34 18.17
N ILE A 142 22.42 11.81 17.71
CA ILE A 142 21.21 11.98 18.51
C ILE A 142 20.39 10.71 18.42
N VAL A 143 19.89 10.23 19.55
CA VAL A 143 19.10 8.99 19.64
C VAL A 143 17.65 9.33 19.95
N ASP A 144 16.72 8.86 19.11
CA ASP A 144 15.29 8.92 19.33
C ASP A 144 14.73 7.51 19.57
N TYR A 145 14.27 7.26 20.80
CA TYR A 145 13.70 5.99 21.20
C TYR A 145 12.19 5.87 20.97
N ASN A 146 11.55 6.80 20.27
CA ASN A 146 10.13 6.67 19.93
C ASN A 146 9.83 5.38 19.17
N ARG A 147 10.74 4.96 18.28
CA ARG A 147 10.60 3.70 17.53
C ARG A 147 11.02 2.48 18.33
N SER A 148 11.91 2.60 19.33
CA SER A 148 12.37 1.47 20.14
C SER A 148 11.19 0.72 20.75
N GLY A 149 11.08 -0.59 20.48
CA GLY A 149 9.99 -1.45 20.92
C GLY A 149 8.73 -1.36 20.06
N VAL A 150 8.74 -0.68 18.92
CA VAL A 150 7.66 -0.79 17.92
C VAL A 150 7.61 -2.23 17.43
N PRO A 151 6.42 -2.87 17.37
CA PRO A 151 6.33 -4.26 16.98
C PRO A 151 6.72 -4.47 15.53
N LEU A 152 7.60 -5.42 15.28
CA LEU A 152 7.99 -5.89 13.97
C LEU A 152 7.63 -7.37 13.79
N ILE A 153 7.36 -7.74 12.54
CA ILE A 153 7.57 -9.10 12.05
C ILE A 153 8.64 -9.07 10.98
N GLU A 154 9.54 -10.05 11.03
CA GLU A 154 10.49 -10.33 9.96
C GLU A 154 10.00 -11.56 9.19
N ILE A 155 9.88 -11.42 7.87
CA ILE A 155 9.45 -12.46 6.95
C ILE A 155 10.67 -12.86 6.12
N VAL A 156 11.17 -14.07 6.34
CA VAL A 156 12.34 -14.61 5.66
C VAL A 156 11.87 -15.50 4.51
N SER A 157 12.21 -15.15 3.27
CA SER A 157 11.89 -15.99 2.13
C SER A 157 12.90 -17.10 1.92
N GLU A 158 12.49 -18.18 1.25
CA GLU A 158 13.43 -19.12 0.63
C GLU A 158 14.17 -18.43 -0.55
N PRO A 159 15.37 -18.89 -0.92
CA PRO A 159 16.16 -18.31 -2.02
C PRO A 159 15.64 -18.76 -3.40
N ASP A 160 14.36 -18.58 -3.63
CA ASP A 160 13.64 -19.08 -4.80
C ASP A 160 13.61 -18.08 -5.95
N MET A 161 13.81 -16.79 -5.68
CA MET A 161 13.73 -15.75 -6.72
C MET A 161 14.97 -15.72 -7.59
N ARG A 162 14.77 -15.36 -8.88
CA ARG A 162 15.81 -15.40 -9.93
C ARG A 162 16.01 -14.08 -10.66
N SER A 163 15.11 -13.12 -10.46
CA SER A 163 15.14 -11.82 -11.13
C SER A 163 14.60 -10.70 -10.26
N ALA A 164 14.91 -9.46 -10.62
CA ALA A 164 14.32 -8.27 -9.99
C ALA A 164 12.79 -8.25 -10.15
N GLU A 165 12.26 -8.70 -11.31
CA GLU A 165 10.83 -8.78 -11.57
C GLU A 165 10.13 -9.71 -10.56
N GLU A 166 10.68 -10.90 -10.29
CA GLU A 166 10.14 -11.83 -9.29
C GLU A 166 10.18 -11.22 -7.88
N VAL A 167 11.24 -10.50 -7.53
CA VAL A 167 11.38 -9.81 -6.23
C VAL A 167 10.30 -8.73 -6.07
N ILE A 168 10.10 -7.90 -7.08
CA ILE A 168 9.08 -6.84 -7.02
C ILE A 168 7.68 -7.46 -6.93
N ALA A 169 7.37 -8.47 -7.76
CA ALA A 169 6.09 -9.17 -7.71
C ALA A 169 5.83 -9.79 -6.33
N TYR A 170 6.84 -10.37 -5.69
CA TYR A 170 6.73 -10.92 -4.34
C TYR A 170 6.46 -9.83 -3.30
N LEU A 171 7.23 -8.74 -3.31
CA LEU A 171 7.07 -7.63 -2.36
C LEU A 171 5.73 -6.93 -2.51
N GLU A 172 5.26 -6.70 -3.74
CA GLU A 172 3.94 -6.11 -4.01
C GLU A 172 2.82 -7.02 -3.52
N LYS A 173 2.92 -8.33 -3.76
CA LYS A 173 1.93 -9.30 -3.29
C LYS A 173 1.90 -9.39 -1.77
N LEU A 174 3.07 -9.45 -1.13
CA LEU A 174 3.20 -9.49 0.32
C LEU A 174 2.65 -8.21 0.98
N ARG A 175 3.04 -7.05 0.47
CA ARG A 175 2.52 -5.74 0.88
C ARG A 175 0.98 -5.71 0.81
N MET A 176 0.43 -6.18 -0.29
CA MET A 176 -1.01 -6.22 -0.50
C MET A 176 -1.72 -7.10 0.54
N ILE A 177 -1.21 -8.30 0.79
CA ILE A 177 -1.75 -9.20 1.81
C ILE A 177 -1.77 -8.51 3.17
N ILE A 178 -0.64 -7.93 3.60
CA ILE A 178 -0.48 -7.31 4.92
C ILE A 178 -1.39 -6.08 5.08
N GLN A 179 -1.51 -5.25 4.03
CA GLN A 179 -2.41 -4.09 4.03
C GLN A 179 -3.89 -4.51 4.12
N TYR A 180 -4.29 -5.54 3.38
CA TYR A 180 -5.66 -6.05 3.44
C TYR A 180 -6.01 -6.64 4.80
N LEU A 181 -5.07 -7.31 5.45
CA LEU A 181 -5.21 -7.77 6.83
C LEU A 181 -5.31 -6.62 7.86
N GLY A 182 -4.96 -5.39 7.46
CA GLY A 182 -4.86 -4.26 8.37
C GLY A 182 -3.72 -4.40 9.38
N ALA A 183 -2.76 -5.27 9.10
CA ALA A 183 -1.64 -5.53 10.00
C ALA A 183 -0.53 -4.47 9.92
N SER A 184 -0.40 -3.77 8.78
CA SER A 184 0.52 -2.64 8.57
C SER A 184 0.05 -1.78 7.40
N ASP A 185 0.50 -0.53 7.34
CA ASP A 185 0.36 0.35 6.17
C ASP A 185 1.44 0.09 5.09
N CYS A 186 2.53 -0.60 5.47
CA CYS A 186 3.60 -1.02 4.57
C CYS A 186 4.20 0.12 3.74
N LYS A 187 4.45 1.28 4.32
CA LYS A 187 5.06 2.43 3.67
C LYS A 187 6.60 2.32 3.71
N LEU A 188 7.23 2.15 2.54
CA LEU A 188 8.69 2.08 2.45
C LEU A 188 9.37 3.42 2.79
N ASN A 189 8.75 4.55 2.41
CA ASN A 189 9.28 5.89 2.66
C ASN A 189 9.27 6.28 4.14
N GLU A 190 8.34 5.75 4.94
CA GLU A 190 8.26 5.94 6.39
C GLU A 190 9.03 4.85 7.16
N GLY A 191 9.43 3.76 6.47
CA GLY A 191 10.18 2.64 7.03
C GLY A 191 9.33 1.58 7.71
N SER A 192 7.98 1.66 7.59
CA SER A 192 7.09 0.62 8.12
C SER A 192 7.12 -0.69 7.32
N MET A 193 7.74 -0.69 6.14
CA MET A 193 8.16 -1.87 5.41
C MET A 193 9.59 -1.66 4.91
N ARG A 194 10.47 -2.63 5.15
CA ARG A 194 11.89 -2.64 4.72
C ARG A 194 12.21 -4.00 4.14
N ALA A 195 13.09 -4.05 3.15
CA ALA A 195 13.53 -5.31 2.57
C ALA A 195 15.05 -5.31 2.41
N ASP A 196 15.69 -6.32 2.95
CA ASP A 196 17.10 -6.63 2.73
C ASP A 196 17.19 -7.73 1.68
N VAL A 197 18.05 -7.54 0.67
CA VAL A 197 18.19 -8.47 -0.44
C VAL A 197 19.45 -9.30 -0.28
N ASN A 198 19.28 -10.59 -0.14
CA ASN A 198 20.34 -11.58 -0.15
C ASN A 198 20.52 -12.13 -1.56
N LEU A 199 21.64 -11.83 -2.22
CA LEU A 199 21.90 -12.17 -3.60
C LEU A 199 23.19 -12.96 -3.79
N SER A 200 23.15 -14.00 -4.60
CA SER A 200 24.35 -14.69 -5.11
C SER A 200 24.19 -15.02 -6.58
N VAL A 201 25.33 -15.20 -7.27
CA VAL A 201 25.36 -15.61 -8.66
C VAL A 201 26.11 -16.95 -8.78
N ARG A 202 25.58 -17.87 -9.58
CA ARG A 202 26.21 -19.16 -9.90
C ARG A 202 26.16 -19.44 -11.40
N GLU A 203 27.01 -20.33 -11.88
CA GLU A 203 26.87 -20.85 -13.25
C GLU A 203 25.53 -21.60 -13.38
N ALA A 204 24.83 -21.42 -14.49
CA ALA A 204 23.55 -22.07 -14.74
C ALA A 204 23.67 -23.61 -14.64
N GLY A 205 22.78 -24.23 -13.87
CA GLY A 205 22.80 -25.66 -13.60
C GLY A 205 23.74 -26.10 -12.47
N ALA A 206 24.52 -25.20 -11.85
CA ALA A 206 25.32 -25.53 -10.68
C ALA A 206 24.46 -25.92 -9.49
N LYS A 207 24.78 -27.00 -8.77
CA LYS A 207 24.02 -27.44 -7.60
C LYS A 207 24.25 -26.59 -6.35
N LYS A 208 25.44 -26.00 -6.23
CA LYS A 208 25.81 -25.16 -5.05
C LYS A 208 25.49 -23.71 -5.34
N PHE A 209 25.00 -23.02 -4.33
CA PHE A 209 24.85 -21.57 -4.38
C PHE A 209 26.20 -20.86 -4.48
N GLY A 210 26.18 -19.67 -5.08
CA GLY A 210 27.31 -18.76 -5.06
C GLY A 210 27.52 -18.12 -3.68
N THR A 211 28.54 -17.27 -3.56
CA THR A 211 28.78 -16.51 -2.34
C THR A 211 27.74 -15.39 -2.22
N ARG A 212 27.01 -15.38 -1.11
CA ARG A 212 25.94 -14.43 -0.83
C ARG A 212 26.49 -13.07 -0.43
N THR A 213 25.90 -12.00 -0.94
CA THR A 213 26.00 -10.64 -0.43
C THR A 213 24.64 -10.16 0.02
N GLU A 214 24.60 -9.38 1.08
CA GLU A 214 23.40 -8.75 1.62
C GLU A 214 23.36 -7.28 1.19
N MET A 215 22.27 -6.84 0.55
CA MET A 215 22.09 -5.47 0.11
C MET A 215 21.12 -4.73 1.02
N LYS A 216 21.56 -3.60 1.59
CA LYS A 216 20.80 -2.75 2.51
C LYS A 216 20.58 -1.34 1.95
N ASN A 217 19.74 -0.55 2.64
CA ASN A 217 19.40 0.83 2.29
C ASN A 217 18.57 0.93 0.99
N LEU A 218 17.56 0.10 0.88
CA LEU A 218 16.69 -0.02 -0.29
C LEU A 218 15.31 0.62 0.02
N ASN A 219 15.16 1.89 -0.33
CA ASN A 219 14.03 2.72 0.12
C ASN A 219 12.85 2.79 -0.87
N SER A 220 12.91 2.04 -1.97
CA SER A 220 11.83 1.94 -2.96
C SER A 220 11.95 0.66 -3.78
N PHE A 221 10.85 0.19 -4.35
CA PHE A 221 10.88 -0.96 -5.27
C PHE A 221 11.79 -0.72 -6.48
N LYS A 222 11.86 0.51 -6.96
CA LYS A 222 12.78 0.88 -8.06
C LYS A 222 14.24 0.78 -7.62
N ALA A 223 14.57 1.22 -6.40
CA ALA A 223 15.93 1.08 -5.85
C ALA A 223 16.29 -0.40 -5.65
N ILE A 224 15.37 -1.23 -5.16
CA ILE A 224 15.55 -2.67 -5.03
C ILE A 224 15.89 -3.30 -6.39
N ALA A 225 15.11 -3.00 -7.44
CA ALA A 225 15.36 -3.54 -8.76
C ALA A 225 16.75 -3.14 -9.31
N ARG A 226 17.12 -1.85 -9.18
CA ARG A 226 18.45 -1.38 -9.62
C ARG A 226 19.59 -2.02 -8.81
N ALA A 227 19.42 -2.15 -7.50
CA ALA A 227 20.42 -2.78 -6.65
C ALA A 227 20.66 -4.25 -7.02
N ILE A 228 19.59 -5.00 -7.33
CA ILE A 228 19.71 -6.40 -7.79
C ILE A 228 20.48 -6.48 -9.10
N GLU A 229 20.14 -5.66 -10.08
CA GLU A 229 20.84 -5.69 -11.37
C GLU A 229 22.30 -5.22 -11.26
N GLY A 230 22.56 -4.18 -10.46
CA GLY A 230 23.91 -3.68 -10.22
C GLY A 230 24.79 -4.70 -9.49
N GLU A 231 24.28 -5.35 -8.46
CA GLU A 231 25.02 -6.36 -7.70
C GLU A 231 25.22 -7.64 -8.52
N ARG A 232 24.22 -8.05 -9.29
CA ARG A 232 24.33 -9.16 -10.24
C ARG A 232 25.45 -8.91 -11.24
N ALA A 233 25.49 -7.74 -11.87
CA ALA A 233 26.52 -7.37 -12.84
C ALA A 233 27.92 -7.38 -12.18
N ARG A 234 28.06 -6.80 -10.99
CA ARG A 234 29.31 -6.78 -10.24
C ARG A 234 29.83 -8.19 -9.93
N GLN A 235 28.95 -9.09 -9.47
CA GLN A 235 29.35 -10.47 -9.16
C GLN A 235 29.76 -11.24 -10.41
N ILE A 236 29.07 -11.09 -11.52
CA ILE A 236 29.43 -11.72 -12.80
C ILE A 236 30.81 -11.23 -13.27
N GLU A 237 31.06 -9.91 -13.25
CA GLU A 237 32.35 -9.33 -13.62
C GLU A 237 33.51 -9.91 -12.80
N LEU A 238 33.32 -10.02 -11.48
CA LEU A 238 34.32 -10.62 -10.60
C LEU A 238 34.59 -12.09 -10.94
N LEU A 239 33.53 -12.87 -11.20
CA LEU A 239 33.64 -14.28 -11.54
C LEU A 239 34.35 -14.48 -12.91
N GLU A 240 34.03 -13.66 -13.92
CA GLU A 240 34.68 -13.69 -15.22
C GLU A 240 36.13 -13.25 -15.16
N ALA A 241 36.47 -12.32 -14.27
CA ALA A 241 37.84 -11.93 -13.94
C ALA A 241 38.62 -12.97 -13.11
N GLY A 242 38.01 -14.10 -12.77
CA GLY A 242 38.61 -15.13 -11.91
C GLY A 242 38.81 -14.71 -10.45
N LYS A 243 38.12 -13.64 -10.01
CA LYS A 243 38.18 -13.16 -8.64
C LYS A 243 37.12 -13.85 -7.78
N LYS A 244 37.38 -13.92 -6.47
CA LYS A 244 36.41 -14.45 -5.50
C LYS A 244 35.45 -13.36 -5.04
N ILE A 245 34.18 -13.72 -4.88
CA ILE A 245 33.19 -12.89 -4.21
C ILE A 245 33.38 -13.06 -2.69
N VAL A 246 33.37 -11.95 -1.97
CA VAL A 246 33.44 -11.94 -0.49
C VAL A 246 32.03 -11.91 0.05
N GLN A 247 31.74 -12.69 1.09
CA GLN A 247 30.47 -12.62 1.81
C GLN A 247 30.47 -11.39 2.70
N GLU A 248 29.67 -10.40 2.34
CA GLU A 248 29.64 -9.09 2.98
C GLU A 248 28.25 -8.44 2.93
N THR A 249 28.00 -7.51 3.84
CA THR A 249 26.87 -6.59 3.78
C THR A 249 27.28 -5.36 3.00
N ARG A 250 26.47 -4.95 2.03
CA ARG A 250 26.71 -3.82 1.14
C ARG A 250 25.57 -2.81 1.23
N ARG A 251 25.91 -1.53 1.24
CA ARG A 251 24.95 -0.42 1.16
C ARG A 251 24.79 0.02 -0.29
N TRP A 252 23.55 0.09 -0.76
CA TRP A 252 23.22 0.66 -2.06
C TRP A 252 23.20 2.19 -2.01
N ASP A 253 23.83 2.83 -2.98
CA ASP A 253 23.74 4.26 -3.26
C ASP A 253 22.97 4.45 -4.57
N ASP A 254 21.72 4.86 -4.46
CA ASP A 254 20.80 4.96 -5.59
C ASP A 254 21.17 6.08 -6.56
N ASN A 255 21.84 7.14 -6.08
CA ASN A 255 22.31 8.23 -6.93
C ASN A 255 23.54 7.86 -7.75
N LYS A 256 24.40 7.00 -7.22
CA LYS A 256 25.62 6.52 -7.90
C LYS A 256 25.41 5.20 -8.63
N GLU A 257 24.23 4.60 -8.49
CA GLU A 257 23.90 3.26 -8.98
C GLU A 257 24.99 2.22 -8.67
N SER A 258 25.51 2.27 -7.45
CA SER A 258 26.62 1.42 -7.00
C SER A 258 26.46 1.01 -5.55
N SER A 259 27.09 -0.08 -5.16
CA SER A 259 27.11 -0.56 -3.78
C SER A 259 28.50 -0.45 -3.15
N HIS A 260 28.56 -0.20 -1.85
CA HIS A 260 29.78 -0.15 -1.07
C HIS A 260 29.74 -1.17 0.07
N ALA A 261 30.86 -1.87 0.30
CA ALA A 261 30.98 -2.78 1.44
C ALA A 261 30.85 -2.01 2.75
N MET A 262 30.01 -2.50 3.68
CA MET A 262 29.87 -1.95 5.03
C MET A 262 30.70 -2.75 6.02
N ARG A 263 30.57 -4.07 6.01
CA ARG A 263 31.29 -5.01 6.88
C ARG A 263 31.46 -6.35 6.19
N SER A 264 32.52 -7.06 6.50
CA SER A 264 32.78 -8.42 6.03
C SER A 264 32.28 -9.46 7.03
N LYS A 265 32.28 -10.73 6.63
CA LYS A 265 31.94 -11.85 7.51
C LYS A 265 32.92 -12.00 8.68
N GLU A 266 34.16 -11.54 8.53
CA GLU A 266 35.18 -11.55 9.60
C GLU A 266 34.79 -10.61 10.76
N ASP A 267 33.98 -9.58 10.46
CA ASP A 267 33.41 -8.66 11.44
C ASP A 267 32.02 -9.10 11.94
N ALA A 268 31.54 -10.29 11.54
CA ALA A 268 30.23 -10.79 11.94
C ALA A 268 30.21 -11.02 13.46
N GLN A 269 29.38 -10.31 14.17
CA GLN A 269 29.18 -10.48 15.59
C GLN A 269 28.46 -11.81 15.86
N ASP A 270 28.98 -12.59 16.82
CA ASP A 270 28.23 -13.66 17.45
C ASP A 270 27.20 -13.03 18.38
N TYR A 271 25.91 -13.09 18.00
CA TYR A 271 24.82 -12.53 18.79
C TYR A 271 24.54 -13.30 20.08
N ARG A 272 25.16 -14.42 20.31
CA ARG A 272 25.06 -15.22 21.57
C ARG A 272 23.61 -15.36 22.04
N TYR A 273 22.74 -15.85 21.13
CA TYR A 273 21.34 -16.06 21.42
C TYR A 273 21.10 -16.95 22.62
N PHE A 274 20.15 -16.55 23.47
CA PHE A 274 19.61 -17.41 24.53
C PHE A 274 18.12 -17.03 24.76
N PRO A 275 17.30 -17.96 25.35
CA PRO A 275 15.91 -17.67 25.61
C PRO A 275 15.71 -16.43 26.47
N GLU A 276 14.71 -15.58 26.10
CA GLU A 276 14.33 -14.41 26.89
C GLU A 276 13.71 -14.85 28.22
N PRO A 277 14.37 -14.61 29.37
CA PRO A 277 13.92 -15.15 30.66
C PRO A 277 12.71 -14.40 31.24
N ASP A 278 12.47 -13.16 30.82
CA ASP A 278 11.41 -12.30 31.35
C ASP A 278 10.06 -12.46 30.63
N LEU A 279 10.05 -13.27 29.55
CA LEU A 279 8.84 -13.60 28.80
C LEU A 279 8.57 -15.11 28.87
N VAL A 280 7.36 -15.46 29.30
CA VAL A 280 6.92 -16.86 29.26
C VAL A 280 6.69 -17.31 27.83
N PRO A 281 6.85 -18.62 27.51
CA PRO A 281 6.50 -19.16 26.21
C PRO A 281 5.04 -18.89 25.86
N ILE A 282 4.78 -18.66 24.58
CA ILE A 282 3.44 -18.42 24.04
C ILE A 282 2.83 -19.76 23.68
N MET A 283 1.68 -20.07 24.28
CA MET A 283 0.89 -21.27 23.96
C MET A 283 -0.26 -20.86 23.04
N ILE A 284 -0.19 -21.25 21.79
CA ILE A 284 -1.20 -20.94 20.76
C ILE A 284 -2.10 -22.16 20.54
N SER A 285 -3.35 -22.07 20.98
CA SER A 285 -4.30 -23.18 20.83
C SER A 285 -4.94 -23.20 19.43
N ASP A 286 -5.47 -24.34 19.04
CA ASP A 286 -6.21 -24.50 17.78
C ASP A 286 -7.42 -23.57 17.71
N GLU A 287 -8.08 -23.32 18.84
CA GLU A 287 -9.21 -22.39 18.94
C GLU A 287 -8.78 -20.95 18.68
N TRP A 288 -7.60 -20.56 19.17
CA TRP A 288 -7.06 -19.21 18.90
C TRP A 288 -6.70 -19.04 17.42
N ILE A 289 -6.06 -20.04 16.82
CA ILE A 289 -5.77 -20.06 15.37
C ILE A 289 -7.08 -19.98 14.56
N ALA A 290 -8.06 -20.81 14.90
CA ALA A 290 -9.36 -20.81 14.22
C ALA A 290 -10.07 -19.45 14.34
N LYS A 291 -10.01 -18.81 15.52
CA LYS A 291 -10.58 -17.48 15.74
C LYS A 291 -9.89 -16.41 14.87
N VAL A 292 -8.55 -16.40 14.81
CA VAL A 292 -7.80 -15.46 13.97
C VAL A 292 -8.15 -15.68 12.50
N LYS A 293 -8.20 -16.94 12.05
CA LYS A 293 -8.58 -17.30 10.68
C LYS A 293 -10.00 -16.84 10.32
N ALA A 294 -10.97 -17.06 11.21
CA ALA A 294 -12.35 -16.65 10.99
C ALA A 294 -12.56 -15.12 10.94
N ASN A 295 -11.68 -14.37 11.60
CA ASN A 295 -11.73 -12.92 11.62
C ASN A 295 -10.88 -12.26 10.51
N GLN A 296 -10.24 -13.03 9.63
CA GLN A 296 -9.52 -12.45 8.51
C GLN A 296 -10.49 -11.74 7.54
N PRO A 297 -10.17 -10.53 7.10
CA PRO A 297 -10.93 -9.89 6.05
C PRO A 297 -10.75 -10.62 4.72
N GLU A 298 -11.68 -10.42 3.81
CA GLU A 298 -11.54 -10.86 2.43
C GLU A 298 -10.31 -10.22 1.78
N LEU A 299 -9.43 -11.02 1.21
CA LEU A 299 -8.20 -10.55 0.58
C LEU A 299 -8.45 -10.07 -0.86
N ARG A 300 -7.45 -9.42 -1.44
CA ARG A 300 -7.54 -8.83 -2.78
C ARG A 300 -8.03 -9.81 -3.85
N THR A 301 -7.54 -11.03 -3.86
CA THR A 301 -7.87 -12.02 -4.91
C THR A 301 -9.36 -12.37 -4.89
N GLU A 302 -9.91 -12.60 -3.71
CA GLU A 302 -11.33 -12.90 -3.50
C GLU A 302 -12.21 -11.69 -3.86
N LYS A 303 -11.80 -10.47 -3.43
CA LYS A 303 -12.48 -9.23 -3.81
C LYS A 303 -12.46 -8.98 -5.32
N LEU A 304 -11.35 -9.26 -5.99
CA LEU A 304 -11.23 -9.10 -7.44
C LEU A 304 -12.24 -9.99 -8.19
N GLU A 305 -12.36 -11.25 -7.78
CA GLU A 305 -13.34 -12.18 -8.35
C GLU A 305 -14.77 -11.72 -8.03
N ARG A 306 -15.04 -11.34 -6.80
CA ARG A 306 -16.34 -10.86 -6.35
C ARG A 306 -16.79 -9.59 -7.09
N TYR A 307 -15.90 -8.61 -7.28
CA TYR A 307 -16.25 -7.36 -7.98
C TYR A 307 -16.63 -7.58 -9.43
N GLN A 308 -15.98 -8.52 -10.11
CA GLN A 308 -16.36 -8.89 -11.47
C GLN A 308 -17.70 -9.64 -11.50
N LYS A 309 -17.94 -10.55 -10.54
CA LYS A 309 -19.11 -11.42 -10.53
C LYS A 309 -20.36 -10.73 -9.99
N GLU A 310 -20.26 -10.00 -8.88
CA GLU A 310 -21.42 -9.43 -8.18
C GLU A 310 -21.75 -8.01 -8.66
N PHE A 311 -20.72 -7.21 -8.96
CA PHE A 311 -20.90 -5.81 -9.38
C PHE A 311 -20.77 -5.61 -10.90
N ASP A 312 -20.48 -6.69 -11.64
CA ASP A 312 -20.27 -6.66 -13.10
C ASP A 312 -19.28 -5.56 -13.53
N LEU A 313 -18.18 -5.44 -12.76
CA LEU A 313 -17.10 -4.53 -13.11
C LEU A 313 -16.20 -5.13 -14.18
N PRO A 314 -15.71 -4.33 -15.15
CA PRO A 314 -14.65 -4.76 -16.03
C PRO A 314 -13.42 -5.22 -15.22
N LYS A 315 -12.72 -6.25 -15.72
CA LYS A 315 -11.52 -6.78 -15.04
C LYS A 315 -10.51 -5.67 -14.72
N TYR A 316 -10.26 -4.77 -15.67
CA TYR A 316 -9.35 -3.64 -15.52
C TYR A 316 -9.73 -2.72 -14.34
N ASP A 317 -11.00 -2.33 -14.23
CA ASP A 317 -11.48 -1.47 -13.14
C ASP A 317 -11.37 -2.19 -11.79
N ALA A 318 -11.77 -3.47 -11.75
CA ALA A 318 -11.67 -4.28 -10.56
C ALA A 318 -10.21 -4.46 -10.09
N GLU A 319 -9.26 -4.66 -11.00
CA GLU A 319 -7.83 -4.76 -10.70
C GLU A 319 -7.27 -3.48 -10.06
N ILE A 320 -7.64 -2.30 -10.59
CA ILE A 320 -7.17 -1.02 -10.06
C ILE A 320 -7.80 -0.74 -8.70
N ILE A 321 -9.12 -0.90 -8.56
CA ILE A 321 -9.81 -0.63 -7.30
C ILE A 321 -9.31 -1.58 -6.20
N THR A 322 -9.16 -2.88 -6.48
CA THR A 322 -8.62 -3.83 -5.53
C THR A 322 -7.10 -3.72 -5.37
N GLY A 323 -6.41 -3.00 -6.24
CA GLY A 323 -4.99 -2.72 -6.16
C GLY A 323 -4.59 -1.86 -4.94
N HIS A 324 -5.55 -1.17 -4.32
CA HIS A 324 -5.37 -0.37 -3.12
C HIS A 324 -6.51 -0.64 -2.15
N LYS A 325 -6.18 -1.06 -0.93
CA LYS A 325 -7.20 -1.33 0.10
C LYS A 325 -8.12 -0.13 0.31
N LYS A 326 -7.57 1.09 0.33
CA LYS A 326 -8.35 2.32 0.51
C LYS A 326 -9.38 2.53 -0.60
N PHE A 327 -9.06 2.22 -1.85
CA PHE A 327 -10.02 2.27 -2.95
C PHE A 327 -11.10 1.19 -2.80
N ALA A 328 -10.71 -0.03 -2.43
CA ALA A 328 -11.67 -1.11 -2.21
C ALA A 328 -12.65 -0.79 -1.09
N ASP A 329 -12.16 -0.29 0.05
CA ASP A 329 -12.98 0.12 1.19
C ASP A 329 -13.93 1.28 0.81
N LEU A 330 -13.42 2.29 0.09
CA LEU A 330 -14.24 3.40 -0.41
C LEU A 330 -15.32 2.93 -1.40
N PHE A 331 -14.94 2.04 -2.32
CA PHE A 331 -15.85 1.47 -3.32
C PHE A 331 -16.99 0.69 -2.66
N GLU A 332 -16.69 -0.22 -1.74
CA GLU A 332 -17.68 -1.02 -1.05
C GLU A 332 -18.64 -0.16 -0.23
N ALA A 333 -18.09 0.72 0.62
CA ALA A 333 -18.90 1.57 1.47
C ALA A 333 -19.78 2.55 0.69
N ALA A 334 -19.26 3.18 -0.37
CA ALA A 334 -20.07 4.07 -1.21
C ALA A 334 -21.11 3.30 -2.03
N THR A 335 -20.78 2.10 -2.49
CA THR A 335 -21.70 1.21 -3.24
C THR A 335 -22.85 0.75 -2.34
N GLU A 336 -22.57 0.35 -1.12
CA GLU A 336 -23.60 -0.03 -0.14
C GLU A 336 -24.59 1.12 0.11
N LEU A 337 -24.10 2.35 0.19
CA LEU A 337 -24.93 3.53 0.44
C LEU A 337 -25.77 3.99 -0.75
N CYS A 338 -25.27 3.88 -1.99
CA CYS A 338 -25.98 4.39 -3.16
C CYS A 338 -26.56 3.29 -4.09
N GLY A 339 -26.15 2.03 -3.94
CA GLY A 339 -26.60 0.92 -4.78
C GLY A 339 -26.12 0.99 -6.24
N LYS A 340 -25.04 1.74 -6.55
CA LYS A 340 -24.63 2.06 -7.92
C LYS A 340 -23.14 1.75 -8.17
N PRO A 341 -22.72 0.48 -8.17
CA PRO A 341 -21.31 0.09 -8.22
C PRO A 341 -20.56 0.66 -9.44
N LYS A 342 -21.15 0.63 -10.65
CA LYS A 342 -20.52 1.15 -11.86
C LYS A 342 -20.30 2.68 -11.81
N LYS A 343 -21.19 3.41 -11.13
CA LYS A 343 -21.01 4.86 -10.94
C LYS A 343 -19.89 5.14 -9.93
N VAL A 344 -19.88 4.42 -8.81
CA VAL A 344 -18.82 4.53 -7.79
C VAL A 344 -17.46 4.20 -8.40
N SER A 345 -17.36 3.09 -9.15
CA SER A 345 -16.15 2.73 -9.89
C SER A 345 -15.66 3.88 -10.78
N ASN A 346 -16.55 4.45 -11.57
CA ASN A 346 -16.21 5.55 -12.49
C ASN A 346 -15.70 6.80 -11.74
N TRP A 347 -16.31 7.17 -10.61
CA TRP A 347 -15.85 8.29 -9.79
C TRP A 347 -14.47 8.05 -9.17
N ILE A 348 -14.18 6.82 -8.76
CA ILE A 348 -12.84 6.44 -8.25
C ILE A 348 -11.83 6.48 -9.40
N MET A 349 -12.12 5.81 -10.51
CA MET A 349 -11.19 5.64 -11.63
C MET A 349 -10.87 6.94 -12.37
N VAL A 350 -11.84 7.86 -12.47
CA VAL A 350 -11.67 9.08 -13.26
C VAL A 350 -11.35 10.27 -12.36
N GLU A 351 -12.26 10.65 -11.48
CA GLU A 351 -12.12 11.91 -10.75
C GLU A 351 -11.22 11.77 -9.53
N THR A 352 -11.35 10.69 -8.73
CA THR A 352 -10.49 10.51 -7.56
C THR A 352 -9.03 10.32 -7.97
N MET A 353 -8.74 9.45 -8.96
CA MET A 353 -7.37 9.25 -9.44
C MET A 353 -6.79 10.52 -10.09
N ARG A 354 -7.61 11.32 -10.80
CA ARG A 354 -7.18 12.62 -11.33
C ARG A 354 -6.71 13.54 -10.21
N LEU A 355 -7.54 13.73 -9.17
CA LEU A 355 -7.23 14.64 -8.07
C LEU A 355 -6.04 14.15 -7.23
N LEU A 356 -5.89 12.86 -7.00
CA LEU A 356 -4.71 12.30 -6.34
C LEU A 356 -3.44 12.65 -7.12
N LYS A 357 -3.45 12.42 -8.43
CA LYS A 357 -2.31 12.74 -9.31
C LYS A 357 -1.96 14.22 -9.34
N GLU A 358 -2.97 15.09 -9.45
CA GLU A 358 -2.79 16.55 -9.47
C GLU A 358 -2.21 17.09 -8.15
N ASN A 359 -2.53 16.46 -7.04
CA ASN A 359 -2.05 16.85 -5.70
C ASN A 359 -0.81 16.06 -5.23
N ASN A 360 -0.24 15.16 -6.04
CA ASN A 360 0.86 14.26 -5.68
C ASN A 360 0.54 13.44 -4.40
N MET A 361 -0.66 12.92 -4.30
CA MET A 361 -1.17 12.11 -3.19
C MET A 361 -1.30 10.66 -3.60
N ASP A 362 -1.13 9.76 -2.64
CA ASP A 362 -1.41 8.33 -2.77
C ASP A 362 -2.87 8.01 -2.36
N PRO A 363 -3.44 6.86 -2.79
CA PRO A 363 -4.79 6.45 -2.38
C PRO A 363 -5.01 6.42 -0.87
N GLU A 364 -3.97 6.11 -0.10
CA GLU A 364 -3.97 6.08 1.36
C GLU A 364 -4.19 7.46 2.00
N ASP A 365 -3.94 8.54 1.26
CA ASP A 365 -4.14 9.92 1.74
C ASP A 365 -5.58 10.42 1.62
N ILE A 366 -6.48 9.64 1.02
CA ILE A 366 -7.91 9.99 0.89
C ILE A 366 -8.53 10.17 2.27
N ARG A 367 -9.11 11.35 2.50
CA ARG A 367 -9.75 11.73 3.77
C ARG A 367 -11.25 11.89 3.68
N PHE A 368 -11.80 12.09 2.49
CA PHE A 368 -13.25 12.27 2.32
C PHE A 368 -14.02 10.98 2.60
N SER A 369 -15.25 11.14 3.06
CA SER A 369 -16.11 10.04 3.46
C SER A 369 -16.82 9.37 2.28
N PRO A 370 -17.06 8.05 2.32
CA PRO A 370 -17.88 7.36 1.33
C PRO A 370 -19.33 7.86 1.34
N VAL A 371 -19.81 8.42 2.45
CA VAL A 371 -21.15 9.00 2.59
C VAL A 371 -21.33 10.19 1.64
N ASN A 372 -20.38 11.13 1.65
CA ASN A 372 -20.45 12.32 0.80
C ASN A 372 -20.26 11.98 -0.68
N LEU A 373 -19.44 10.99 -1.02
CA LEU A 373 -19.35 10.45 -2.38
C LEU A 373 -20.68 9.84 -2.83
N ALA A 374 -21.31 9.01 -2.02
CA ALA A 374 -22.58 8.37 -2.32
C ALA A 374 -23.72 9.41 -2.51
N LYS A 375 -23.80 10.42 -1.66
CA LYS A 375 -24.74 11.55 -1.80
C LYS A 375 -24.55 12.29 -3.10
N LEU A 376 -23.29 12.61 -3.45
CA LEU A 376 -22.98 13.29 -4.72
C LEU A 376 -23.40 12.45 -5.93
N ILE A 377 -23.11 11.15 -5.91
CA ILE A 377 -23.50 10.22 -6.97
C ILE A 377 -25.04 10.20 -7.11
N ASN A 378 -25.78 10.19 -6.01
CA ASN A 378 -27.23 10.22 -6.03
C ASN A 378 -27.80 11.55 -6.59
N LEU A 379 -27.21 12.70 -6.23
CA LEU A 379 -27.58 14.00 -6.77
C LEU A 379 -27.33 14.09 -8.28
N ALA A 380 -26.20 13.58 -8.76
CA ALA A 380 -25.87 13.57 -10.18
C ALA A 380 -26.76 12.61 -10.98
N ASP A 381 -26.97 11.41 -10.44
CA ASP A 381 -27.74 10.36 -11.12
C ASP A 381 -29.25 10.65 -11.19
N SER A 382 -29.81 11.34 -10.18
CA SER A 382 -31.18 11.84 -10.21
C SER A 382 -31.39 13.03 -11.12
N GLY A 383 -30.33 13.58 -11.72
CA GLY A 383 -30.40 14.82 -12.50
C GLY A 383 -30.64 16.08 -11.66
N SER A 384 -30.52 15.98 -10.33
CA SER A 384 -30.66 17.14 -9.43
C SER A 384 -29.54 18.17 -9.60
N ILE A 385 -28.40 17.74 -10.10
CA ILE A 385 -27.28 18.59 -10.51
C ILE A 385 -26.70 18.09 -11.84
N THR A 386 -26.08 18.98 -12.61
CA THR A 386 -25.38 18.59 -13.84
C THR A 386 -24.04 17.91 -13.53
N ASN A 387 -23.52 17.14 -14.49
CA ASN A 387 -22.20 16.50 -14.35
C ASN A 387 -21.07 17.52 -14.11
N THR A 388 -21.15 18.72 -14.70
CA THR A 388 -20.17 19.79 -14.47
C THR A 388 -20.19 20.24 -13.02
N VAL A 389 -21.38 20.54 -12.48
CA VAL A 389 -21.56 20.91 -11.07
C VAL A 389 -21.12 19.77 -10.14
N ALA A 390 -21.42 18.50 -10.50
CA ALA A 390 -21.01 17.36 -9.71
C ALA A 390 -19.48 17.27 -9.59
N LYS A 391 -18.73 17.55 -10.67
CA LYS A 391 -17.27 17.57 -10.62
C LYS A 391 -16.71 18.70 -9.75
N GLU A 392 -17.26 19.91 -9.87
CA GLU A 392 -16.90 21.05 -9.03
C GLU A 392 -17.15 20.78 -7.54
N VAL A 393 -18.30 20.18 -7.21
CA VAL A 393 -18.65 19.79 -5.84
C VAL A 393 -17.71 18.67 -5.34
N PHE A 394 -17.33 17.73 -6.21
CA PHE A 394 -16.41 16.65 -5.84
C PHE A 394 -15.02 17.17 -5.48
N GLU A 395 -14.51 18.20 -6.15
CA GLU A 395 -13.23 18.84 -5.79
C GLU A 395 -13.26 19.38 -4.34
N LEU A 396 -14.40 19.93 -3.92
CA LEU A 396 -14.59 20.40 -2.54
C LEU A 396 -14.74 19.23 -1.56
N ILE A 397 -15.43 18.15 -1.94
CA ILE A 397 -15.51 16.93 -1.13
C ILE A 397 -14.10 16.35 -0.95
N PHE A 398 -13.33 16.25 -2.02
CA PHE A 398 -11.97 15.71 -1.98
C PHE A 398 -11.06 16.48 -1.02
N LYS A 399 -11.19 17.81 -1.00
CA LYS A 399 -10.37 18.70 -0.19
C LYS A 399 -10.82 18.78 1.27
N ASP A 400 -12.12 19.01 1.51
CA ASP A 400 -12.67 19.45 2.79
C ASP A 400 -13.80 18.54 3.31
N ASP A 401 -14.10 17.42 2.63
CA ASP A 401 -15.19 16.45 2.93
C ASP A 401 -16.55 17.13 3.21
N ILE A 402 -16.91 18.14 2.41
CA ILE A 402 -18.16 18.88 2.58
C ILE A 402 -19.39 17.99 2.29
N ASP A 403 -20.53 18.29 2.94
CA ASP A 403 -21.81 17.66 2.62
C ASP A 403 -22.35 18.22 1.30
N PRO A 404 -22.43 17.41 0.22
CA PRO A 404 -22.83 17.90 -1.10
C PRO A 404 -24.28 18.35 -1.18
N GLU A 405 -25.18 17.75 -0.39
CA GLU A 405 -26.61 18.12 -0.39
C GLU A 405 -26.80 19.53 0.16
N LYS A 406 -26.17 19.81 1.29
CA LYS A 406 -26.19 21.15 1.91
C LYS A 406 -25.56 22.20 1.02
N TYR A 407 -24.37 21.89 0.48
CA TYR A 407 -23.66 22.83 -0.39
C TYR A 407 -24.46 23.17 -1.66
N VAL A 408 -25.03 22.17 -2.32
CA VAL A 408 -25.88 22.35 -3.52
C VAL A 408 -27.10 23.19 -3.21
N GLU A 409 -27.71 23.01 -2.04
CA GLU A 409 -28.87 23.80 -1.61
C GLU A 409 -28.50 25.26 -1.29
N GLU A 410 -27.48 25.48 -0.48
CA GLU A 410 -26.99 26.83 -0.09
C GLU A 410 -26.53 27.65 -1.29
N LYS A 411 -25.89 27.03 -2.26
CA LYS A 411 -25.41 27.69 -3.49
C LYS A 411 -26.45 27.74 -4.61
N GLY A 412 -27.63 27.14 -4.42
CA GLY A 412 -28.67 27.10 -5.43
C GLY A 412 -28.22 26.46 -6.75
N LEU A 413 -27.46 25.32 -6.64
CA LEU A 413 -26.88 24.64 -7.80
C LEU A 413 -27.78 23.54 -8.37
N LYS A 414 -28.98 23.36 -7.81
CA LYS A 414 -29.95 22.39 -8.34
C LYS A 414 -30.32 22.73 -9.78
N THR A 415 -30.52 21.72 -10.61
CA THR A 415 -30.97 21.89 -11.99
C THR A 415 -32.36 22.50 -12.02
N VAL A 416 -32.60 23.39 -12.98
CA VAL A 416 -33.92 23.94 -13.28
C VAL A 416 -34.65 22.91 -14.15
N ASN A 417 -35.66 22.27 -13.57
CA ASN A 417 -36.52 21.31 -14.25
C ASN A 417 -37.90 21.95 -14.59
N ASP A 418 -38.06 23.27 -14.44
CA ASP A 418 -39.27 23.97 -14.83
C ASP A 418 -39.38 24.00 -16.37
N GLU A 419 -40.22 23.12 -16.89
CA GLU A 419 -40.44 22.96 -18.33
C GLU A 419 -40.90 24.25 -18.99
N GLY A 420 -41.69 25.09 -18.29
CA GLY A 420 -42.14 26.38 -18.78
C GLY A 420 -41.01 27.37 -19.01
N ALA A 421 -40.15 27.53 -17.99
CA ALA A 421 -38.99 28.41 -18.06
C ALA A 421 -37.94 27.92 -19.07
N LEU A 422 -37.76 26.60 -19.18
CA LEU A 422 -36.88 26.00 -20.17
C LEU A 422 -37.41 26.20 -21.59
N ARG A 423 -38.70 26.00 -21.82
CA ARG A 423 -39.35 26.17 -23.12
C ARG A 423 -39.27 27.63 -23.60
N GLU A 424 -39.50 28.60 -22.73
CA GLU A 424 -39.34 30.03 -23.02
C GLU A 424 -37.87 30.34 -23.42
N THR A 425 -36.91 29.84 -22.67
CA THR A 425 -35.50 30.05 -22.98
C THR A 425 -35.08 29.39 -24.29
N VAL A 426 -35.55 28.16 -24.56
CA VAL A 426 -35.29 27.46 -25.82
C VAL A 426 -35.88 28.23 -27.00
N GLN A 427 -37.14 28.72 -26.91
CA GLN A 427 -37.76 29.52 -27.95
C GLN A 427 -36.96 30.77 -28.27
N LYS A 428 -36.45 31.46 -27.24
CA LYS A 428 -35.59 32.62 -27.42
C LYS A 428 -34.29 32.26 -28.14
N ILE A 429 -33.63 31.17 -27.75
CA ILE A 429 -32.40 30.69 -28.40
C ILE A 429 -32.63 30.29 -29.85
N LEU A 430 -33.77 29.65 -30.17
CA LEU A 430 -34.14 29.33 -31.54
C LEU A 430 -34.34 30.61 -32.39
N ALA A 431 -34.99 31.63 -31.82
CA ALA A 431 -35.18 32.92 -32.50
C ALA A 431 -33.85 33.68 -32.71
N GLU A 432 -32.90 33.58 -31.79
CA GLU A 432 -31.60 34.23 -31.89
C GLU A 432 -30.61 33.49 -32.84
N ASN A 433 -30.90 32.21 -33.21
CA ASN A 433 -30.02 31.38 -34.03
C ASN A 433 -30.73 30.75 -35.25
N PRO A 434 -31.35 31.55 -36.13
CA PRO A 434 -32.15 31.05 -37.25
C PRO A 434 -31.34 30.19 -38.22
N GLN A 435 -30.04 30.46 -38.43
CA GLN A 435 -29.18 29.68 -39.29
C GLN A 435 -28.96 28.25 -38.77
N SER A 436 -28.87 28.07 -37.48
CA SER A 436 -28.71 26.75 -36.85
C SER A 436 -30.00 25.93 -36.91
N VAL A 437 -31.16 26.60 -36.88
CA VAL A 437 -32.47 25.99 -37.06
C VAL A 437 -32.60 25.49 -38.49
N GLU A 438 -32.24 26.32 -39.48
CA GLU A 438 -32.25 25.96 -40.91
C GLU A 438 -31.29 24.82 -41.23
N ASP A 439 -30.09 24.85 -40.65
CA ASP A 439 -29.08 23.76 -40.76
C ASP A 439 -29.62 22.41 -40.22
N TYR A 440 -30.37 22.43 -39.12
CA TYR A 440 -31.01 21.23 -38.57
C TYR A 440 -32.10 20.70 -39.53
N HIS A 441 -32.97 21.55 -40.01
CA HIS A 441 -34.02 21.17 -41.00
C HIS A 441 -33.42 20.67 -42.32
N ASN A 442 -32.22 21.11 -42.68
CA ASN A 442 -31.47 20.62 -43.86
C ASN A 442 -30.68 19.33 -43.57
N GLY A 443 -30.95 18.63 -42.42
CA GLY A 443 -30.38 17.32 -42.08
C GLY A 443 -29.02 17.37 -41.38
N LYS A 444 -28.55 18.53 -40.95
CA LYS A 444 -27.32 18.65 -40.15
C LYS A 444 -27.63 18.43 -38.65
N GLU A 445 -27.78 17.17 -38.26
CA GLU A 445 -28.14 16.82 -36.87
C GLU A 445 -27.20 17.42 -35.80
N LYS A 446 -25.93 17.71 -36.13
CA LYS A 446 -24.98 18.35 -35.22
C LYS A 446 -25.40 19.77 -34.79
N ALA A 447 -26.27 20.44 -35.52
CA ALA A 447 -26.76 21.77 -35.18
C ALA A 447 -27.57 21.80 -33.87
N ILE A 448 -28.26 20.70 -33.52
CA ILE A 448 -28.98 20.60 -32.26
C ILE A 448 -28.01 20.67 -31.05
N GLY A 449 -26.79 20.09 -31.17
CA GLY A 449 -25.77 20.17 -30.11
C GLY A 449 -25.32 21.60 -29.84
N PHE A 450 -25.23 22.45 -30.86
CA PHE A 450 -24.94 23.87 -30.70
C PHE A 450 -26.09 24.60 -29.96
N LEU A 451 -27.35 24.34 -30.35
CA LEU A 451 -28.53 24.95 -29.71
C LEU A 451 -28.67 24.51 -28.23
N VAL A 452 -28.40 23.24 -27.93
CA VAL A 452 -28.29 22.76 -26.53
C VAL A 452 -27.22 23.55 -25.78
N GLY A 453 -26.02 23.71 -26.36
CA GLY A 453 -24.93 24.47 -25.76
C GLY A 453 -25.30 25.94 -25.46
N GLN A 454 -25.97 26.61 -26.37
CA GLN A 454 -26.45 27.99 -26.18
C GLN A 454 -27.53 28.08 -25.09
N THR A 455 -28.46 27.14 -25.05
CA THR A 455 -29.49 27.06 -24.00
C THR A 455 -28.85 26.83 -22.63
N MET A 456 -27.93 25.89 -22.55
CA MET A 456 -27.16 25.64 -21.32
C MET A 456 -26.39 26.85 -20.83
N LYS A 457 -25.78 27.61 -21.76
CA LYS A 457 -25.09 28.87 -21.44
C LYS A 457 -26.03 29.95 -20.93
N ALA A 458 -27.18 30.13 -21.56
CA ALA A 458 -28.22 31.09 -21.14
C ALA A 458 -28.75 30.75 -19.74
N MET A 459 -28.90 29.47 -19.43
CA MET A 459 -29.34 28.96 -18.12
C MET A 459 -28.19 28.82 -17.11
N LYS A 460 -26.98 29.35 -17.39
CA LYS A 460 -25.78 29.31 -16.55
C LYS A 460 -25.39 27.88 -16.10
N GLY A 461 -25.58 26.90 -17.00
CA GLY A 461 -25.26 25.50 -16.72
C GLY A 461 -26.26 24.77 -15.81
N LYS A 462 -27.35 25.40 -15.40
CA LYS A 462 -28.33 24.83 -14.46
C LYS A 462 -29.52 24.12 -15.14
N ALA A 463 -29.64 24.13 -16.46
CA ALA A 463 -30.69 23.41 -17.17
C ALA A 463 -30.41 21.91 -17.22
N ASN A 464 -31.46 21.08 -17.18
CA ASN A 464 -31.34 19.65 -17.43
C ASN A 464 -31.08 19.40 -18.92
N PRO A 465 -29.89 18.91 -19.35
CA PRO A 465 -29.55 18.76 -20.76
C PRO A 465 -30.48 17.80 -21.52
N ALA A 466 -30.99 16.76 -20.84
CA ALA A 466 -31.91 15.80 -21.45
C ALA A 466 -33.26 16.45 -21.75
N LEU A 467 -33.79 17.24 -20.82
CA LEU A 467 -35.03 17.96 -20.98
C LEU A 467 -34.92 19.09 -22.03
N VAL A 468 -33.79 19.82 -22.04
CA VAL A 468 -33.48 20.82 -23.08
C VAL A 468 -33.43 20.17 -24.45
N ASN A 469 -32.80 19.00 -24.58
CA ASN A 469 -32.73 18.29 -25.86
C ASN A 469 -34.11 17.79 -26.33
N GLN A 470 -34.97 17.35 -25.39
CA GLN A 470 -36.33 16.96 -25.67
C GLN A 470 -37.16 18.16 -26.17
N ILE A 471 -37.14 19.29 -25.44
CA ILE A 471 -37.85 20.51 -25.80
C ILE A 471 -37.38 21.07 -27.16
N LEU A 472 -36.06 21.02 -27.43
CA LEU A 472 -35.51 21.41 -28.73
C LEU A 472 -36.07 20.54 -29.86
N LYS A 473 -36.15 19.22 -29.68
CA LYS A 473 -36.70 18.29 -30.67
C LYS A 473 -38.20 18.46 -30.90
N GLU A 474 -38.93 18.94 -29.88
CA GLU A 474 -40.36 19.24 -29.99
C GLU A 474 -40.62 20.56 -30.71
N LEU A 475 -39.70 21.52 -30.66
CA LEU A 475 -39.86 22.86 -31.20
C LEU A 475 -39.18 23.08 -32.56
N LEU A 476 -38.27 22.20 -32.96
CA LEU A 476 -37.63 22.11 -34.26
C LEU A 476 -38.39 21.22 -35.22
#